data_d1bb3f323f170b4be8eb7a17acfdc4b6
#
_entry.id   d1bb3f323f170b4be8eb7a17acfdc4b6
#
_cell.length_a   1.000
_cell.length_b   1.000
_cell.length_c   1.000
_cell.angle_alpha   90.00
_cell.angle_beta   90.00
_cell.angle_gamma   90.00
#
_symmetry.space_group_name_H-M   'P 1'
#
loop_
_entity.id
_entity.type
_entity.pdbx_description
1 polymer ?
#
loop_
_entity_poly.entity_id
_entity_poly.type
_entity_poly.pdbx_seq_one_letter_code
_entity_poly.pdbx_strand_id
1 'polypeptide(L)'
;MLIPRRVKHRKQHHPRQRGMASGGTSVSFGDYGIQALEHAYVTNRQIESARIAINRHIKRGGKVWINIFPDRPLTKKPAETRMGSGKGSPEWWIANVKPGRVLFELSYPNEQTAREALTRAIHKLPIKARIVTREDQF
;
A
#
# COMPACT_ATOMS: atom_id res chain seq x y z
N MET A 1 4.74 12.21 -3.83
CA MET A 1 4.49 10.75 -3.77
C MET A 1 5.72 10.05 -3.26
N LEU A 2 5.53 8.89 -2.65
CA LEU A 2 6.61 8.09 -2.12
C LEU A 2 7.43 7.45 -3.22
N ILE A 3 8.73 7.73 -3.25
CA ILE A 3 9.69 7.08 -4.15
C ILE A 3 11.01 6.94 -3.40
N PRO A 4 11.84 5.92 -3.73
CA PRO A 4 13.16 5.80 -3.14
C PRO A 4 14.07 6.94 -3.59
N ARG A 5 14.88 7.48 -2.68
CA ARG A 5 15.87 8.50 -3.04
C ARG A 5 17.02 7.92 -3.84
N ARG A 6 17.43 6.71 -3.48
CA ARG A 6 18.51 6.00 -4.16
C ARG A 6 18.10 4.57 -4.40
N VAL A 7 18.44 4.07 -5.58
CA VAL A 7 18.27 2.65 -5.90
C VAL A 7 19.55 2.12 -6.49
N LYS A 8 19.92 0.92 -6.07
CA LYS A 8 21.10 0.23 -6.61
C LYS A 8 20.89 -0.11 -8.08
N HIS A 9 19.69 -0.51 -8.43
CA HIS A 9 19.28 -0.83 -9.80
C HIS A 9 17.94 -0.18 -10.09
N ARG A 10 17.88 0.63 -11.15
CA ARG A 10 16.62 1.30 -11.55
C ARG A 10 15.63 0.32 -12.15
N LYS A 11 16.11 -0.76 -12.73
CA LYS A 11 15.26 -1.79 -13.33
C LYS A 11 15.52 -3.10 -12.59
N GLN A 12 14.44 -3.78 -12.20
CA GLN A 12 14.52 -5.01 -11.43
C GLN A 12 13.51 -6.00 -11.97
N HIS A 13 13.72 -7.28 -11.66
CA HIS A 13 12.71 -8.28 -11.93
C HIS A 13 11.49 -8.05 -11.02
N HIS A 14 10.32 -8.38 -11.53
CA HIS A 14 9.11 -8.27 -10.73
C HIS A 14 9.19 -9.21 -9.52
N PRO A 15 8.87 -8.72 -8.32
CA PRO A 15 8.88 -9.61 -7.14
C PRO A 15 7.79 -10.67 -7.29
N ARG A 16 8.08 -11.85 -6.74
CA ARG A 16 7.14 -12.97 -6.77
C ARG A 16 6.01 -12.73 -5.77
N GLN A 17 4.80 -13.05 -6.18
CA GLN A 17 3.62 -12.99 -5.31
C GLN A 17 3.39 -14.34 -4.64
N ARG A 18 4.19 -14.65 -3.62
CA ARG A 18 4.15 -15.92 -2.90
C ARG A 18 4.12 -15.73 -1.41
N GLY A 19 3.50 -16.69 -0.73
CA GLY A 19 3.51 -16.78 0.71
C GLY A 19 2.63 -15.75 1.40
N MET A 20 2.74 -15.72 2.71
CA MET A 20 2.04 -14.77 3.56
C MET A 20 3.04 -13.83 4.22
N ALA A 21 2.56 -12.70 4.70
CA ALA A 21 3.41 -11.76 5.42
C ALA A 21 3.92 -12.39 6.72
N SER A 22 5.24 -12.27 6.95
CA SER A 22 5.86 -12.74 8.19
C SER A 22 6.01 -11.63 9.23
N GLY A 23 5.91 -10.37 8.80
CA GLY A 23 5.97 -9.22 9.69
C GLY A 23 4.95 -8.16 9.28
N GLY A 24 4.73 -7.18 10.13
CA GLY A 24 3.77 -6.12 9.86
C GLY A 24 2.34 -6.63 9.73
N THR A 25 1.98 -7.66 10.50
CA THR A 25 0.68 -8.31 10.44
C THR A 25 -0.29 -7.82 11.50
N SER A 26 0.15 -6.90 12.34
CA SER A 26 -0.66 -6.36 13.43
C SER A 26 -0.60 -4.84 13.45
N VAL A 27 -1.60 -4.22 14.06
CA VAL A 27 -1.64 -2.78 14.26
C VAL A 27 -0.65 -2.43 15.37
N SER A 28 0.35 -1.61 15.04
CA SER A 28 1.46 -1.30 15.94
C SER A 28 1.38 0.11 16.53
N PHE A 29 0.93 1.09 15.74
CA PHE A 29 0.97 2.50 16.11
C PHE A 29 -0.41 3.09 16.34
N GLY A 30 -1.40 2.71 15.54
CA GLY A 30 -2.75 3.26 15.62
C GLY A 30 -3.72 2.36 16.38
N ASP A 31 -5.00 2.67 16.23
CA ASP A 31 -6.09 1.89 16.81
C ASP A 31 -6.75 1.00 15.78
N TYR A 32 -6.72 1.41 14.53
CA TYR A 32 -7.35 0.72 13.39
C TYR A 32 -6.35 0.58 12.27
N GLY A 33 -6.53 -0.42 11.42
CA GLY A 33 -5.67 -0.60 10.28
C GLY A 33 -6.37 -1.27 9.10
N ILE A 34 -5.72 -1.21 7.95
CA ILE A 34 -6.12 -1.94 6.74
C ILE A 34 -5.17 -3.11 6.56
N GLN A 35 -5.72 -4.32 6.58
CA GLN A 35 -4.94 -5.55 6.38
C GLN A 35 -5.25 -6.16 5.04
N ALA A 36 -4.22 -6.47 4.27
CA ALA A 36 -4.37 -7.12 2.97
C ALA A 36 -4.85 -8.56 3.13
N LEU A 37 -5.75 -8.98 2.24
CA LEU A 37 -6.28 -10.34 2.18
C LEU A 37 -5.73 -11.14 1.01
N GLU A 38 -5.02 -10.48 0.09
CA GLU A 38 -4.46 -11.12 -1.09
C GLU A 38 -3.13 -10.48 -1.49
N HIS A 39 -2.42 -11.11 -2.40
CA HIS A 39 -1.19 -10.54 -2.98
C HIS A 39 -1.51 -9.40 -3.93
N ALA A 40 -0.69 -8.35 -3.92
CA ALA A 40 -0.76 -7.30 -4.93
C ALA A 40 0.51 -6.48 -4.99
N TYR A 41 0.68 -5.81 -6.13
CA TYR A 41 1.62 -4.71 -6.28
C TYR A 41 0.85 -3.40 -6.09
N VAL A 42 1.16 -2.69 -5.02
CA VAL A 42 0.51 -1.41 -4.72
C VAL A 42 1.43 -0.29 -5.17
N THR A 43 0.97 0.53 -6.11
CA THR A 43 1.78 1.60 -6.66
C THR A 43 1.85 2.79 -5.70
N ASN A 44 2.89 3.61 -5.86
CA ASN A 44 3.03 4.84 -5.08
C ASN A 44 1.82 5.79 -5.28
N ARG A 45 1.22 5.79 -6.47
CA ARG A 45 0.01 6.58 -6.73
C ARG A 45 -1.19 6.06 -5.96
N GLN A 46 -1.35 4.75 -5.87
CA GLN A 46 -2.43 4.12 -5.09
C GLN A 46 -2.26 4.39 -3.59
N ILE A 47 -1.03 4.31 -3.09
CA ILE A 47 -0.73 4.63 -1.69
C ILE A 47 -1.12 6.08 -1.39
N GLU A 48 -0.74 7.00 -2.27
CA GLU A 48 -1.06 8.41 -2.10
C GLU A 48 -2.57 8.67 -2.17
N SER A 49 -3.27 8.03 -3.10
CA SER A 49 -4.72 8.15 -3.21
C SER A 49 -5.43 7.65 -1.95
N ALA A 50 -4.98 6.53 -1.39
CA ALA A 50 -5.55 5.98 -0.16
C ALA A 50 -5.31 6.93 1.02
N ARG A 51 -4.10 7.45 1.14
CA ARG A 51 -3.76 8.43 2.20
C ARG A 51 -4.66 9.66 2.13
N ILE A 52 -4.83 10.20 0.94
CA ILE A 52 -5.67 11.38 0.72
C ILE A 52 -7.13 11.07 1.08
N ALA A 53 -7.63 9.89 0.71
CA ALA A 53 -9.00 9.49 1.04
C ALA A 53 -9.23 9.44 2.55
N ILE A 54 -8.28 8.89 3.30
CA ILE A 54 -8.36 8.86 4.76
C ILE A 54 -8.37 10.29 5.32
N ASN A 55 -7.41 11.10 4.92
CA ASN A 55 -7.26 12.47 5.44
C ASN A 55 -8.48 13.34 5.15
N ARG A 56 -9.07 13.20 3.98
CA ARG A 56 -10.27 13.97 3.63
C ARG A 56 -11.46 13.60 4.52
N HIS A 57 -11.57 12.34 4.90
CA HIS A 57 -12.70 11.89 5.71
C HIS A 57 -12.55 12.28 7.17
N ILE A 58 -11.36 12.11 7.74
CA ILE A 58 -11.12 12.47 9.14
C ILE A 58 -10.82 13.95 9.34
N LYS A 59 -10.50 14.66 8.28
CA LYS A 59 -10.12 16.09 8.30
C LYS A 59 -8.98 16.34 9.28
N ARG A 60 -9.24 17.05 10.38
CA ARG A 60 -8.26 17.30 11.43
C ARG A 60 -8.56 16.40 12.64
N GLY A 61 -7.55 16.06 13.40
CA GLY A 61 -7.73 15.37 14.67
C GLY A 61 -7.44 13.90 14.68
N GLY A 62 -6.97 13.36 13.56
CA GLY A 62 -6.50 11.99 13.50
C GLY A 62 -5.04 11.91 13.11
N LYS A 63 -4.49 10.71 13.19
CA LYS A 63 -3.12 10.44 12.77
C LYS A 63 -3.10 9.18 11.92
N VAL A 64 -2.38 9.25 10.80
CA VAL A 64 -2.29 8.18 9.82
C VAL A 64 -0.84 7.73 9.68
N TRP A 65 -0.62 6.43 9.68
CA TRP A 65 0.69 5.83 9.41
C TRP A 65 0.59 5.01 8.13
N ILE A 66 1.60 5.13 7.28
CA ILE A 66 1.76 4.31 6.08
C ILE A 66 2.85 3.29 6.38
N ASN A 67 2.49 2.01 6.43
CA ASN A 67 3.40 0.94 6.85
C ASN A 67 4.07 0.23 5.68
N ILE A 68 3.78 0.63 4.45
CA ILE A 68 4.39 0.07 3.24
C ILE A 68 5.12 1.17 2.48
N PHE A 69 6.17 0.78 1.78
CA PHE A 69 6.94 1.72 0.97
C PHE A 69 7.17 1.13 -0.42
N PRO A 70 6.93 1.92 -1.49
CA PRO A 70 7.10 1.45 -2.86
C PRO A 70 8.57 1.53 -3.27
N ASP A 71 9.32 0.47 -2.97
CA ASP A 71 10.77 0.43 -3.19
C ASP A 71 11.17 -0.37 -4.44
N ARG A 72 10.21 -0.97 -5.15
CA ARG A 72 10.48 -1.77 -6.34
C ARG A 72 10.02 -1.03 -7.60
N PRO A 73 10.85 -0.95 -8.64
CA PRO A 73 10.43 -0.33 -9.89
C PRO A 73 9.59 -1.28 -10.73
N LEU A 74 8.53 -0.76 -11.33
CA LEU A 74 7.72 -1.47 -12.31
C LEU A 74 7.93 -0.80 -13.67
N THR A 75 8.34 -1.57 -14.65
CA THR A 75 8.60 -1.05 -15.99
C THR A 75 7.51 -1.46 -16.96
N LYS A 76 7.20 -0.58 -17.90
CA LYS A 76 6.26 -0.84 -18.98
C LYS A 76 6.89 -0.42 -20.29
N LYS A 77 6.92 -1.33 -21.27
CA LYS A 77 7.38 -0.96 -22.60
C LYS A 77 6.32 -0.13 -23.32
N PRO A 78 6.71 0.94 -24.02
CA PRO A 78 5.76 1.65 -24.89
C PRO A 78 5.16 0.68 -25.91
N ALA A 79 3.92 0.94 -26.33
CA ALA A 79 3.25 0.10 -27.32
C ALA A 79 3.98 -0.02 -28.64
N GLU A 80 4.77 0.99 -29.01
CA GLU A 80 5.55 1.08 -30.24
C GLU A 80 6.92 0.40 -30.15
N THR A 81 7.33 -0.05 -28.96
CA THR A 81 8.63 -0.68 -28.78
C THR A 81 8.62 -2.09 -29.30
N ARG A 82 9.58 -2.42 -30.17
CA ARG A 82 9.74 -3.78 -30.69
C ARG A 82 10.17 -4.73 -29.58
N MET A 83 9.66 -5.96 -29.65
CA MET A 83 10.08 -7.02 -28.72
C MET A 83 11.59 -7.24 -28.83
N GLY A 84 12.24 -7.43 -27.68
CA GLY A 84 13.68 -7.68 -27.63
C GLY A 84 14.56 -6.45 -27.55
N SER A 85 14.01 -5.24 -27.59
CA SER A 85 14.80 -4.01 -27.52
C SER A 85 15.16 -3.60 -26.07
N GLY A 86 15.06 -4.53 -25.13
CA GLY A 86 15.43 -4.32 -23.73
C GLY A 86 14.24 -3.95 -22.85
N LYS A 87 14.51 -3.82 -21.55
CA LYS A 87 13.51 -3.48 -20.56
C LYS A 87 13.20 -1.98 -20.62
N GLY A 88 11.92 -1.63 -20.59
CA GLY A 88 11.49 -0.24 -20.62
C GLY A 88 11.96 0.56 -19.39
N SER A 89 11.79 1.87 -19.44
CA SER A 89 12.08 2.75 -18.30
C SER A 89 11.13 2.49 -17.15
N PRO A 90 11.57 2.66 -15.89
CA PRO A 90 10.66 2.57 -14.75
C PRO A 90 9.56 3.64 -14.84
N GLU A 91 8.29 3.23 -14.79
CA GLU A 91 7.14 4.14 -14.81
C GLU A 91 6.52 4.29 -13.43
N TRP A 92 6.56 3.22 -12.64
CA TRP A 92 5.97 3.20 -11.31
C TRP A 92 6.92 2.61 -10.31
N TRP A 93 6.70 3.00 -9.07
CA TRP A 93 7.29 2.35 -7.92
C TRP A 93 6.18 1.59 -7.20
N ILE A 94 6.47 0.35 -6.81
CA ILE A 94 5.48 -0.54 -6.19
C ILE A 94 5.97 -1.08 -4.85
N ALA A 95 5.00 -1.35 -3.97
CA ALA A 95 5.21 -2.15 -2.78
C ALA A 95 4.66 -3.54 -3.05
N ASN A 96 5.44 -4.58 -2.79
CA ASN A 96 4.99 -5.96 -2.91
C ASN A 96 4.27 -6.34 -1.62
N VAL A 97 2.95 -6.48 -1.71
CA VAL A 97 2.09 -6.76 -0.55
C VAL A 97 1.71 -8.22 -0.54
N LYS A 98 1.87 -8.84 0.63
CA LYS A 98 1.47 -10.23 0.88
C LYS A 98 0.24 -10.26 1.79
N PRO A 99 -0.59 -11.32 1.70
CA PRO A 99 -1.74 -11.45 2.60
C PRO A 99 -1.31 -11.37 4.06
N GLY A 100 -2.07 -10.67 4.87
CA GLY A 100 -1.79 -10.46 6.29
C GLY A 100 -1.09 -9.16 6.62
N ARG A 101 -0.47 -8.50 5.64
CA ARG A 101 0.23 -7.23 5.87
C ARG A 101 -0.73 -6.11 6.19
N VAL A 102 -0.45 -5.35 7.27
CA VAL A 102 -1.18 -4.13 7.59
C VAL A 102 -0.54 -2.98 6.81
N LEU A 103 -1.32 -2.36 5.93
CA LEU A 103 -0.85 -1.36 4.97
C LEU A 103 -0.88 0.05 5.54
N PHE A 104 -1.98 0.40 6.20
CA PHE A 104 -2.21 1.71 6.81
C PHE A 104 -2.71 1.52 8.21
N GLU A 105 -2.39 2.49 9.07
CA GLU A 105 -2.95 2.55 10.42
C GLU A 105 -3.53 3.93 10.66
N LEU A 106 -4.55 3.98 11.49
CA LEU A 106 -5.27 5.20 11.81
C LEU A 106 -5.55 5.25 13.30
N SER A 107 -5.30 6.40 13.91
CA SER A 107 -5.74 6.72 15.25
C SER A 107 -6.77 7.84 15.15
N TYR A 108 -7.99 7.58 15.61
CA TYR A 108 -9.09 8.53 15.56
C TYR A 108 -10.11 8.19 16.66
N PRO A 109 -10.67 9.21 17.36
CA PRO A 109 -11.53 8.95 18.51
C PRO A 109 -12.85 8.25 18.18
N ASN A 110 -13.46 8.55 17.02
CA ASN A 110 -14.74 7.98 16.63
C ASN A 110 -14.54 6.75 15.75
N GLU A 111 -14.95 5.58 16.24
CA GLU A 111 -14.78 4.33 15.54
C GLU A 111 -15.51 4.30 14.20
N GLN A 112 -16.75 4.77 14.13
CA GLN A 112 -17.51 4.75 12.90
C GLN A 112 -16.85 5.60 11.82
N THR A 113 -16.42 6.80 12.16
CA THR A 113 -15.74 7.70 11.24
C THR A 113 -14.41 7.09 10.77
N ALA A 114 -13.67 6.46 11.69
CA ALA A 114 -12.42 5.78 11.35
C ALA A 114 -12.66 4.64 10.36
N ARG A 115 -13.68 3.81 10.60
CA ARG A 115 -14.00 2.69 9.70
C ARG A 115 -14.44 3.18 8.32
N GLU A 116 -15.22 4.25 8.26
CA GLU A 116 -15.63 4.86 6.99
C GLU A 116 -14.42 5.40 6.21
N ALA A 117 -13.49 6.07 6.90
CA ALA A 117 -12.28 6.59 6.29
C ALA A 117 -11.44 5.46 5.69
N LEU A 118 -11.24 4.38 6.44
CA LEU A 118 -10.47 3.22 5.98
C LEU A 118 -11.18 2.50 4.84
N THR A 119 -12.50 2.41 4.86
CA THR A 119 -13.27 1.82 3.75
C THR A 119 -13.05 2.60 2.46
N ARG A 120 -13.06 3.91 2.53
CA ARG A 120 -12.79 4.77 1.37
C ARG A 120 -11.38 4.56 0.83
N ALA A 121 -10.41 4.39 1.72
CA ALA A 121 -9.04 4.10 1.33
C ALA A 121 -8.92 2.73 0.65
N ILE A 122 -9.61 1.72 1.14
CA ILE A 122 -9.61 0.38 0.54
C ILE A 122 -10.07 0.44 -0.91
N HIS A 123 -11.06 1.28 -1.22
CA HIS A 123 -11.55 1.44 -2.59
C HIS A 123 -10.50 2.02 -3.55
N LYS A 124 -9.45 2.64 -3.03
CA LYS A 124 -8.34 3.17 -3.83
C LYS A 124 -7.22 2.16 -4.04
N LEU A 125 -7.29 1.03 -3.37
CA LEU A 125 -6.28 -0.01 -3.44
C LEU A 125 -6.71 -1.12 -4.41
N PRO A 126 -5.75 -1.82 -5.05
CA PRO A 126 -6.06 -2.83 -6.06
C PRO A 126 -6.34 -4.21 -5.48
N ILE A 127 -6.54 -4.31 -4.17
CA ILE A 127 -6.67 -5.59 -3.48
C ILE A 127 -7.88 -5.64 -2.58
N LYS A 128 -8.28 -6.86 -2.26
CA LYS A 128 -9.22 -7.09 -1.16
C LYS A 128 -8.47 -6.89 0.16
N ALA A 129 -9.10 -6.13 1.04
CA ALA A 129 -8.53 -5.82 2.34
C ALA A 129 -9.65 -5.73 3.36
N ARG A 130 -9.28 -5.86 4.63
CA ARG A 130 -10.23 -5.72 5.73
C ARG A 130 -9.72 -4.72 6.74
N ILE A 131 -10.63 -4.18 7.53
CA ILE A 131 -10.30 -3.30 8.64
C ILE A 131 -10.02 -4.18 9.86
N VAL A 132 -8.89 -3.94 10.51
CA VAL A 132 -8.51 -4.62 11.75
C VAL A 132 -8.34 -3.58 12.84
N THR A 133 -8.60 -4.00 14.08
CA THR A 133 -8.40 -3.16 15.25
C THR A 133 -7.27 -3.75 16.08
N ARG A 134 -6.76 -2.95 17.01
CA ARG A 134 -5.74 -3.43 17.93
C ARG A 134 -6.27 -4.57 18.81
N GLU A 135 -7.57 -4.59 19.08
CA GLU A 135 -8.22 -5.61 19.89
C GLU A 135 -8.35 -6.95 19.17
N ASP A 136 -8.31 -6.97 17.85
CA ASP A 136 -8.48 -8.17 17.02
C ASP A 136 -7.18 -8.98 16.86
N GLN A 137 -6.13 -8.66 17.61
CA GLN A 137 -4.79 -9.23 17.42
C GLN A 137 -4.43 -10.37 18.37
N PHE A 138 -5.39 -11.15 18.73
CA PHE A 138 -5.17 -12.28 19.64
C PHE A 138 -5.33 -13.60 18.95
#